data_7ec4a8d8cf7500afd5e482583743bada
#
_entry.id   7ec4a8d8cf7500afd5e482583743bada
#
_cell.length_a   1.000
_cell.length_b   1.000
_cell.length_c   1.000
_cell.angle_alpha   90.00
_cell.angle_beta   90.00
_cell.angle_gamma   90.00
#
_symmetry.space_group_name_H-M   'P 1'
#
loop_
_entity.id
_entity.type
_entity.pdbx_description
1 polymer ?
#
loop_
_entity_poly.entity_id
_entity_poly.type
_entity_poly.pdbx_seq_one_letter_code
_entity_poly.pdbx_strand_id
1 'polypeptide(L)'
;PSARVLRKDRKATVQEYLVDWIASWVREFGIDGFRCDIVENVHIDSWKALHIACNEALREWRLAHPKDAAAQWTEDFYMTGDFDCASIDYKPEYASAGFGSMVNFYFPKHGDLDGIVYTWQAYADSLNMYTNWHPFSYLNNSYHRDADMSNMIDCATTLLLAPGAVQVFYGDETGRKLSDARFNVDSDQAFRSDMDWSDINENQLQHFQRLGQIRKTYPVIGTGKQHTIDVHTCARYNDNDTVVIRVLPIAGQAICLDNTFAEGAEVVELYTGQKTKVHNGKVVFPYFANNIAIIKLVCSRL
;
A
#
# COMPACT_ATOMS: atom_id res chain seq x y z
N PRO A 1 33.78 -6.02 5.40
CA PRO A 1 34.71 -5.16 4.68
C PRO A 1 33.98 -4.05 3.95
N SER A 2 34.53 -2.84 3.91
CA SER A 2 33.89 -1.75 3.18
C SER A 2 33.93 -2.02 1.66
N ALA A 3 32.98 -1.48 0.93
CA ALA A 3 32.93 -1.56 -0.54
C ALA A 3 34.25 -1.15 -1.21
N ARG A 4 35.00 -0.22 -0.61
CA ARG A 4 36.36 0.17 -1.07
C ARG A 4 37.37 -0.94 -0.96
N VAL A 5 37.30 -1.78 0.09
CA VAL A 5 38.20 -2.92 0.29
C VAL A 5 37.91 -3.99 -0.75
N LEU A 6 36.67 -4.40 -0.91
CA LEU A 6 36.25 -5.37 -1.93
C LEU A 6 36.64 -4.92 -3.34
N ARG A 7 36.44 -3.64 -3.66
CA ARG A 7 36.79 -3.07 -4.97
C ARG A 7 38.28 -3.20 -5.32
N LYS A 8 39.14 -3.28 -4.30
CA LYS A 8 40.58 -3.51 -4.47
C LYS A 8 40.95 -5.00 -4.49
N ASP A 9 40.07 -5.85 -4.02
CA ASP A 9 40.25 -7.30 -4.05
C ASP A 9 39.92 -7.85 -5.43
N ARG A 10 40.92 -8.17 -6.21
CA ARG A 10 40.75 -8.73 -7.56
C ARG A 10 40.15 -10.14 -7.57
N LYS A 11 39.98 -10.77 -6.41
CA LYS A 11 39.35 -12.09 -6.28
C LYS A 11 37.86 -11.99 -6.01
N ALA A 12 37.37 -10.84 -5.55
CA ALA A 12 35.95 -10.62 -5.30
C ALA A 12 35.17 -10.61 -6.61
N THR A 13 34.06 -11.31 -6.64
CA THR A 13 33.08 -11.26 -7.74
C THR A 13 32.30 -9.93 -7.73
N VAL A 14 31.69 -9.59 -8.86
CA VAL A 14 30.81 -8.42 -8.93
C VAL A 14 29.65 -8.55 -7.94
N GLN A 15 29.09 -9.74 -7.80
CA GLN A 15 28.03 -10.03 -6.84
C GLN A 15 28.46 -9.73 -5.39
N GLU A 16 29.59 -10.27 -4.95
CA GLU A 16 30.10 -10.02 -3.59
C GLU A 16 30.34 -8.53 -3.33
N TYR A 17 30.91 -7.84 -4.32
CA TYR A 17 31.12 -6.40 -4.21
C TYR A 17 29.80 -5.61 -4.06
N LEU A 18 28.80 -5.90 -4.91
CA LEU A 18 27.51 -5.19 -4.89
C LEU A 18 26.72 -5.50 -3.63
N VAL A 19 26.68 -6.77 -3.21
CA VAL A 19 25.98 -7.20 -1.99
C VAL A 19 26.55 -6.49 -0.76
N ASP A 20 27.89 -6.49 -0.61
CA ASP A 20 28.52 -5.81 0.53
C ASP A 20 28.31 -4.29 0.48
N TRP A 21 28.44 -3.70 -0.70
CA TRP A 21 28.22 -2.26 -0.86
C TRP A 21 26.78 -1.84 -0.52
N ILE A 22 25.80 -2.55 -1.04
CA ILE A 22 24.37 -2.24 -0.78
C ILE A 22 24.03 -2.50 0.69
N ALA A 23 24.47 -3.62 1.28
CA ALA A 23 24.28 -3.92 2.69
C ALA A 23 24.97 -2.90 3.62
N SER A 24 26.04 -2.23 3.16
CA SER A 24 26.71 -1.18 3.94
C SER A 24 25.79 0.04 4.18
N TRP A 25 24.87 0.35 3.28
CA TRP A 25 23.88 1.40 3.49
C TRP A 25 22.89 1.03 4.60
N VAL A 26 22.49 -0.24 4.65
CA VAL A 26 21.63 -0.74 5.74
C VAL A 26 22.37 -0.64 7.07
N ARG A 27 23.63 -1.09 7.12
CA ARG A 27 24.46 -1.06 8.33
C ARG A 27 24.73 0.35 8.84
N GLU A 28 24.90 1.32 7.94
CA GLU A 28 25.24 2.69 8.30
C GLU A 28 24.00 3.51 8.67
N PHE A 29 22.89 3.35 7.94
CA PHE A 29 21.72 4.23 8.04
C PHE A 29 20.47 3.57 8.62
N GLY A 30 20.48 2.26 8.87
CA GLY A 30 19.31 1.54 9.38
C GLY A 30 18.17 1.46 8.39
N ILE A 31 18.46 1.42 7.09
CA ILE A 31 17.47 1.20 6.04
C ILE A 31 16.82 -0.17 6.26
N ASP A 32 15.49 -0.24 6.30
CA ASP A 32 14.71 -1.43 6.65
C ASP A 32 14.12 -2.16 5.43
N GLY A 33 14.28 -1.61 4.23
CA GLY A 33 13.84 -2.29 3.01
C GLY A 33 14.27 -1.63 1.70
N PHE A 34 14.17 -2.38 0.61
CA PHE A 34 14.43 -1.92 -0.75
C PHE A 34 13.29 -2.22 -1.71
N ARG A 35 12.99 -1.27 -2.59
CA ARG A 35 12.35 -1.54 -3.87
C ARG A 35 13.45 -1.87 -4.88
N CYS A 36 13.37 -3.06 -5.44
CA CYS A 36 14.33 -3.59 -6.41
C CYS A 36 13.75 -3.45 -7.82
N ASP A 37 14.50 -2.78 -8.70
CA ASP A 37 14.06 -2.50 -10.07
C ASP A 37 14.42 -3.65 -11.01
N ILE A 38 13.53 -4.00 -11.93
CA ILE A 38 13.73 -4.99 -13.02
C ILE A 38 14.37 -6.30 -12.49
N VAL A 39 13.71 -6.90 -11.49
CA VAL A 39 14.29 -8.00 -10.71
C VAL A 39 14.61 -9.25 -11.54
N GLU A 40 13.92 -9.46 -12.66
CA GLU A 40 14.13 -10.58 -13.58
C GLU A 40 15.48 -10.55 -14.29
N ASN A 41 16.13 -9.38 -14.38
CA ASN A 41 17.43 -9.24 -15.03
C ASN A 41 18.60 -9.58 -14.10
N VAL A 42 18.34 -9.95 -12.85
CA VAL A 42 19.34 -10.32 -11.85
C VAL A 42 19.12 -11.76 -11.41
N HIS A 43 20.19 -12.54 -11.36
CA HIS A 43 20.10 -13.94 -10.94
C HIS A 43 19.53 -14.06 -9.52
N ILE A 44 18.61 -15.00 -9.32
CA ILE A 44 17.85 -15.16 -8.07
C ILE A 44 18.75 -15.36 -6.84
N ASP A 45 19.89 -16.06 -6.99
CA ASP A 45 20.85 -16.27 -5.89
C ASP A 45 21.51 -14.96 -5.44
N SER A 46 21.63 -13.97 -6.34
CA SER A 46 22.15 -12.65 -5.98
C SER A 46 21.17 -11.88 -5.09
N TRP A 47 19.89 -11.97 -5.37
CA TRP A 47 18.84 -11.42 -4.51
C TRP A 47 18.83 -12.08 -3.14
N LYS A 48 18.94 -13.41 -3.11
CA LYS A 48 19.02 -14.16 -1.85
C LYS A 48 20.23 -13.77 -1.02
N ALA A 49 21.40 -13.65 -1.65
CA ALA A 49 22.61 -13.20 -0.98
C ALA A 49 22.47 -11.77 -0.42
N LEU A 50 21.86 -10.87 -1.19
CA LEU A 50 21.59 -9.49 -0.76
C LEU A 50 20.65 -9.47 0.45
N HIS A 51 19.54 -10.20 0.40
CA HIS A 51 18.57 -10.25 1.51
C HIS A 51 19.21 -10.73 2.81
N ILE A 52 20.03 -11.80 2.75
CA ILE A 52 20.76 -12.33 3.91
C ILE A 52 21.70 -11.26 4.48
N ALA A 53 22.50 -10.61 3.63
CA ALA A 53 23.44 -9.59 4.05
C ALA A 53 22.75 -8.34 4.64
N CYS A 54 21.61 -7.93 4.07
CA CYS A 54 20.84 -6.81 4.57
C CYS A 54 20.15 -7.13 5.91
N ASN A 55 19.65 -8.34 6.12
CA ASN A 55 19.12 -8.78 7.42
C ASN A 55 20.18 -8.75 8.52
N GLU A 56 21.39 -9.21 8.21
CA GLU A 56 22.51 -9.16 9.15
C GLU A 56 22.87 -7.70 9.46
N ALA A 57 23.03 -6.88 8.44
CA ALA A 57 23.36 -5.46 8.57
C ALA A 57 22.30 -4.69 9.39
N LEU A 58 21.00 -4.97 9.19
CA LEU A 58 19.91 -4.35 9.94
C LEU A 58 19.93 -4.77 11.41
N ARG A 59 20.22 -6.04 11.70
CA ARG A 59 20.40 -6.51 13.08
C ARG A 59 21.58 -5.81 13.76
N GLU A 60 22.72 -5.67 13.07
CA GLU A 60 23.88 -4.94 13.59
C GLU A 60 23.53 -3.49 13.89
N TRP A 61 22.83 -2.82 12.99
CA TRP A 61 22.38 -1.43 13.18
C TRP A 61 21.46 -1.29 14.39
N ARG A 62 20.44 -2.15 14.53
CA ARG A 62 19.51 -2.15 15.68
C ARG A 62 20.24 -2.33 17.02
N LEU A 63 21.21 -3.22 17.07
CA LEU A 63 22.02 -3.43 18.27
C LEU A 63 22.89 -2.21 18.61
N ALA A 64 23.40 -1.50 17.62
CA ALA A 64 24.21 -0.31 17.80
C ALA A 64 23.38 0.93 18.18
N HIS A 65 22.07 0.93 17.87
CA HIS A 65 21.15 2.07 18.07
C HIS A 65 19.94 1.73 18.97
N PRO A 66 20.12 1.15 20.19
CA PRO A 66 19.02 0.61 20.99
C PRO A 66 18.03 1.66 21.50
N LYS A 67 18.34 2.95 21.36
CA LYS A 67 17.45 4.05 21.73
C LYS A 67 16.60 4.57 20.57
N ASP A 68 16.88 4.14 19.35
CA ASP A 68 16.11 4.50 18.17
C ASP A 68 14.79 3.74 18.14
N ALA A 69 13.70 4.40 17.81
CA ALA A 69 12.38 3.77 17.72
C ALA A 69 12.34 2.66 16.66
N ALA A 70 13.04 2.85 15.54
CA ALA A 70 13.14 1.85 14.48
C ALA A 70 13.97 0.60 14.89
N ALA A 71 14.86 0.75 15.88
CA ALA A 71 15.62 -0.39 16.41
C ALA A 71 14.76 -1.35 17.26
N GLN A 72 13.54 -0.92 17.66
CA GLN A 72 12.60 -1.76 18.40
C GLN A 72 11.75 -2.64 17.48
N TRP A 73 11.81 -2.45 16.19
CA TRP A 73 11.11 -3.28 15.22
C TRP A 73 11.79 -4.65 15.10
N THR A 74 10.99 -5.68 14.91
CA THR A 74 11.46 -7.08 14.89
C THR A 74 11.40 -7.71 13.51
N GLU A 75 10.75 -7.04 12.57
CA GLU A 75 10.55 -7.51 11.21
C GLU A 75 11.90 -7.65 10.48
N ASP A 76 11.99 -8.67 9.63
CA ASP A 76 13.12 -8.86 8.74
C ASP A 76 13.21 -7.74 7.69
N PHE A 77 14.37 -7.62 7.06
CA PHE A 77 14.61 -6.67 5.98
C PHE A 77 13.63 -6.91 4.83
N TYR A 78 12.88 -5.87 4.45
CA TYR A 78 11.83 -5.98 3.45
C TYR A 78 12.37 -5.75 2.04
N MET A 79 12.01 -6.62 1.09
CA MET A 79 12.24 -6.39 -0.34
C MET A 79 10.93 -6.50 -1.13
N THR A 80 10.70 -5.53 -2.00
CA THR A 80 9.67 -5.59 -3.03
C THR A 80 10.30 -5.49 -4.41
N GLY A 81 9.80 -6.29 -5.36
CA GLY A 81 10.35 -6.34 -6.71
C GLY A 81 9.48 -5.59 -7.72
N ASP A 82 10.12 -4.89 -8.64
CA ASP A 82 9.51 -4.44 -9.87
C ASP A 82 9.81 -5.49 -10.95
N PHE A 83 8.78 -6.24 -11.31
CA PHE A 83 8.82 -7.31 -12.29
C PHE A 83 7.78 -7.00 -13.36
N ASP A 84 8.18 -6.83 -14.60
CA ASP A 84 7.28 -6.42 -15.67
C ASP A 84 6.07 -7.36 -15.78
N CYS A 85 4.88 -6.77 -15.87
CA CYS A 85 3.60 -7.50 -15.91
C CYS A 85 3.35 -8.40 -14.67
N ALA A 86 3.94 -8.12 -13.50
CA ALA A 86 3.60 -8.84 -12.28
C ALA A 86 2.18 -8.50 -11.81
N SER A 87 1.53 -9.53 -11.24
CA SER A 87 0.23 -9.45 -10.57
C SER A 87 0.38 -9.66 -9.06
N ILE A 88 -0.74 -9.90 -8.37
CA ILE A 88 -0.73 -10.30 -6.96
C ILE A 88 -0.29 -11.76 -6.75
N ASP A 89 -0.03 -12.51 -7.83
CA ASP A 89 0.27 -13.94 -7.76
C ASP A 89 1.55 -14.22 -6.99
N TYR A 90 1.50 -15.28 -6.20
CA TYR A 90 2.65 -15.76 -5.45
C TYR A 90 3.75 -16.27 -6.39
N LYS A 91 4.96 -15.76 -6.19
CA LYS A 91 6.16 -16.16 -6.94
C LYS A 91 7.16 -16.85 -5.99
N PRO A 92 7.09 -18.21 -5.88
CA PRO A 92 7.83 -18.95 -4.85
C PRO A 92 9.35 -18.78 -4.94
N GLU A 93 9.92 -18.63 -6.13
CA GLU A 93 11.34 -18.38 -6.32
C GLU A 93 11.79 -17.05 -5.71
N TYR A 94 11.03 -15.97 -5.94
CA TYR A 94 11.33 -14.65 -5.37
C TYR A 94 11.03 -14.61 -3.87
N ALA A 95 9.95 -15.22 -3.41
CA ALA A 95 9.67 -15.35 -1.98
C ALA A 95 10.79 -16.08 -1.25
N SER A 96 11.35 -17.15 -1.83
CA SER A 96 12.49 -17.88 -1.28
C SER A 96 13.79 -17.07 -1.29
N ALA A 97 13.88 -16.04 -2.12
CA ALA A 97 14.99 -15.09 -2.16
C ALA A 97 14.80 -13.88 -1.23
N GLY A 98 13.69 -13.83 -0.48
CA GLY A 98 13.42 -12.81 0.53
C GLY A 98 12.52 -11.66 0.08
N PHE A 99 11.89 -11.74 -1.10
CA PHE A 99 10.90 -10.76 -1.49
C PHE A 99 9.58 -11.00 -0.78
N GLY A 100 8.98 -9.93 -0.23
CA GLY A 100 7.66 -9.96 0.39
C GLY A 100 6.52 -9.59 -0.55
N SER A 101 6.83 -9.05 -1.74
CA SER A 101 5.84 -8.66 -2.76
C SER A 101 6.49 -8.41 -4.11
N MET A 102 5.65 -8.37 -5.15
CA MET A 102 5.95 -7.72 -6.43
C MET A 102 4.97 -6.57 -6.65
N VAL A 103 5.42 -5.54 -7.35
CA VAL A 103 4.58 -4.41 -7.75
C VAL A 103 3.50 -4.92 -8.69
N ASN A 104 2.23 -4.72 -8.35
CA ASN A 104 1.10 -5.21 -9.11
C ASN A 104 0.72 -4.26 -10.25
N PHE A 105 1.06 -4.60 -11.48
CA PHE A 105 0.75 -3.83 -12.68
C PHE A 105 -0.73 -3.89 -13.09
N TYR A 106 -1.46 -4.89 -12.62
CA TYR A 106 -2.87 -5.13 -12.99
C TYR A 106 -3.86 -4.52 -12.00
N PHE A 107 -3.41 -3.66 -11.08
CA PHE A 107 -4.33 -2.92 -10.22
C PHE A 107 -5.24 -2.01 -11.09
N PRO A 108 -6.58 -1.97 -10.83
CA PRO A 108 -7.50 -1.09 -11.56
C PRO A 108 -7.15 0.40 -11.35
N LYS A 109 -6.89 1.12 -12.44
CA LYS A 109 -6.31 2.47 -12.39
C LYS A 109 -7.27 3.60 -12.79
N HIS A 110 -8.54 3.27 -13.12
CA HIS A 110 -9.50 4.26 -13.61
C HIS A 110 -10.52 4.74 -12.56
N GLY A 111 -10.39 4.26 -11.31
CA GLY A 111 -11.32 4.65 -10.24
C GLY A 111 -12.71 4.07 -10.42
N ASP A 112 -12.82 2.93 -11.12
CA ASP A 112 -14.08 2.23 -11.24
C ASP A 112 -14.47 1.62 -9.89
N LEU A 113 -15.43 2.24 -9.21
CA LEU A 113 -15.93 1.78 -7.92
C LEU A 113 -16.94 0.65 -8.05
N ASP A 114 -17.57 0.48 -9.23
CA ASP A 114 -18.49 -0.62 -9.45
C ASP A 114 -17.71 -1.94 -9.55
N GLY A 115 -18.02 -2.87 -8.67
CA GLY A 115 -17.34 -4.17 -8.60
C GLY A 115 -15.95 -4.18 -7.97
N ILE A 116 -15.39 -3.06 -7.54
CA ILE A 116 -14.06 -3.01 -6.88
C ILE A 116 -13.97 -3.93 -5.65
N VAL A 117 -15.09 -4.15 -4.98
CA VAL A 117 -15.19 -5.03 -3.81
C VAL A 117 -14.73 -6.46 -4.13
N TYR A 118 -14.98 -6.96 -5.34
CA TYR A 118 -14.52 -8.29 -5.77
C TYR A 118 -13.02 -8.33 -6.02
N THR A 119 -12.45 -7.25 -6.57
CA THR A 119 -10.99 -7.11 -6.69
C THR A 119 -10.34 -7.11 -5.32
N TRP A 120 -10.89 -6.36 -4.37
CA TRP A 120 -10.40 -6.36 -2.99
C TRP A 120 -10.56 -7.71 -2.30
N GLN A 121 -11.62 -8.48 -2.62
CA GLN A 121 -11.76 -9.85 -2.10
C GLN A 121 -10.60 -10.73 -2.55
N ALA A 122 -10.28 -10.73 -3.84
CA ALA A 122 -9.16 -11.51 -4.37
C ALA A 122 -7.82 -11.11 -3.71
N TYR A 123 -7.63 -9.81 -3.43
CA TYR A 123 -6.41 -9.32 -2.79
C TYR A 123 -6.36 -9.70 -1.29
N ALA A 124 -7.48 -9.63 -0.60
CA ALA A 124 -7.57 -10.08 0.79
C ALA A 124 -7.34 -11.59 0.90
N ASP A 125 -7.85 -12.38 -0.03
CA ASP A 125 -7.64 -13.83 -0.06
C ASP A 125 -6.16 -14.15 -0.31
N SER A 126 -5.51 -13.49 -1.27
CA SER A 126 -4.08 -13.63 -1.54
C SER A 126 -3.24 -13.27 -0.31
N LEU A 127 -3.54 -12.13 0.32
CA LEU A 127 -2.85 -11.67 1.54
C LEU A 127 -2.94 -12.67 2.69
N ASN A 128 -4.08 -13.34 2.84
CA ASN A 128 -4.32 -14.29 3.93
C ASN A 128 -3.89 -15.74 3.60
N MET A 129 -3.57 -16.01 2.33
CA MET A 129 -3.09 -17.31 1.89
C MET A 129 -1.59 -17.51 2.16
N TYR A 130 -0.79 -16.46 2.07
CA TYR A 130 0.66 -16.52 2.19
C TYR A 130 1.15 -15.60 3.31
N THR A 131 1.93 -16.17 4.23
CA THR A 131 2.42 -15.44 5.43
C THR A 131 3.40 -14.32 5.08
N ASN A 132 4.21 -14.51 4.03
CA ASN A 132 5.32 -13.61 3.67
C ASN A 132 5.20 -13.09 2.22
N TRP A 133 3.97 -12.97 1.71
CA TRP A 133 3.73 -12.43 0.39
C TRP A 133 2.48 -11.57 0.40
N HIS A 134 2.60 -10.33 -0.07
CA HIS A 134 1.52 -9.36 0.02
C HIS A 134 1.22 -8.73 -1.34
N PRO A 135 -0.04 -8.49 -1.70
CA PRO A 135 -0.36 -7.57 -2.79
C PRO A 135 0.29 -6.22 -2.55
N PHE A 136 0.87 -5.64 -3.61
CA PHE A 136 1.46 -4.31 -3.56
C PHE A 136 0.97 -3.49 -4.75
N SER A 137 0.04 -2.59 -4.53
CA SER A 137 -0.71 -1.90 -5.57
C SER A 137 -0.31 -0.44 -5.71
N TYR A 138 -0.45 0.12 -6.93
CA TYR A 138 -0.17 1.52 -7.25
C TYR A 138 -1.11 2.02 -8.35
N LEU A 139 -1.20 3.34 -8.52
CA LEU A 139 -1.92 4.01 -9.62
C LEU A 139 -0.97 4.42 -10.73
N ASN A 140 0.02 5.25 -10.39
CA ASN A 140 1.04 5.75 -11.31
C ASN A 140 2.44 5.38 -10.81
N ASN A 141 3.41 5.42 -11.71
CA ASN A 141 4.82 5.23 -11.39
C ASN A 141 5.71 6.16 -12.22
N SER A 142 7.02 5.98 -12.14
CA SER A 142 8.00 6.82 -12.86
C SER A 142 8.12 6.52 -14.36
N TYR A 143 7.37 5.55 -14.88
CA TYR A 143 7.36 5.16 -16.29
C TYR A 143 5.98 5.29 -16.93
N HIS A 144 4.91 5.12 -16.14
CA HIS A 144 3.54 5.07 -16.61
C HIS A 144 2.63 5.94 -15.76
N ARG A 145 1.79 6.72 -16.43
CA ARG A 145 0.71 7.49 -15.83
C ARG A 145 -0.62 6.98 -16.36
N ASP A 146 -1.00 5.80 -15.88
CA ASP A 146 -2.14 5.05 -16.37
C ASP A 146 -3.44 5.40 -15.64
N ALA A 147 -3.34 6.08 -14.48
CA ALA A 147 -4.50 6.47 -13.70
C ALA A 147 -5.31 7.56 -14.42
N ASP A 148 -6.63 7.48 -14.30
CA ASP A 148 -7.51 8.53 -14.77
C ASP A 148 -7.38 9.78 -13.89
N MET A 149 -6.60 10.74 -14.35
CA MET A 149 -6.33 11.98 -13.63
C MET A 149 -7.57 12.86 -13.45
N SER A 150 -8.62 12.67 -14.25
CA SER A 150 -9.89 13.37 -14.09
C SER A 150 -10.78 12.75 -12.99
N ASN A 151 -10.49 11.50 -12.61
CA ASN A 151 -11.22 10.73 -11.58
C ASN A 151 -10.32 10.31 -10.41
N MET A 152 -9.32 11.11 -10.08
CA MET A 152 -8.31 10.75 -9.08
C MET A 152 -8.87 10.56 -7.66
N ILE A 153 -10.01 11.12 -7.35
CA ILE A 153 -10.73 10.90 -6.07
C ILE A 153 -11.14 9.42 -5.95
N ASP A 154 -11.81 8.87 -6.96
CA ASP A 154 -12.23 7.47 -6.94
C ASP A 154 -11.03 6.52 -7.13
N CYS A 155 -10.02 6.91 -7.91
CA CYS A 155 -8.74 6.20 -7.99
C CYS A 155 -8.05 6.08 -6.62
N ALA A 156 -7.99 7.17 -5.85
CA ALA A 156 -7.46 7.17 -4.49
C ALA A 156 -8.26 6.28 -3.55
N THR A 157 -9.59 6.30 -3.67
CA THR A 157 -10.50 5.43 -2.91
C THR A 157 -10.19 3.96 -3.20
N THR A 158 -10.12 3.57 -4.48
CA THR A 158 -9.83 2.16 -4.85
C THR A 158 -8.48 1.70 -4.32
N LEU A 159 -7.44 2.55 -4.40
CA LEU A 159 -6.09 2.22 -3.96
C LEU A 159 -5.97 2.19 -2.43
N LEU A 160 -6.32 3.28 -1.74
CA LEU A 160 -6.06 3.44 -0.31
C LEU A 160 -6.93 2.51 0.56
N LEU A 161 -7.99 1.92 0.01
CA LEU A 161 -8.80 0.92 0.68
C LEU A 161 -8.50 -0.52 0.21
N ALA A 162 -7.54 -0.70 -0.70
CA ALA A 162 -7.13 -2.03 -1.14
C ALA A 162 -6.42 -2.81 -0.01
N PRO A 163 -6.59 -4.15 0.06
CA PRO A 163 -5.76 -5.02 0.89
C PRO A 163 -4.31 -5.05 0.41
N GLY A 164 -3.38 -5.30 1.34
CA GLY A 164 -1.96 -5.35 1.07
C GLY A 164 -1.28 -3.99 1.19
N ALA A 165 -0.08 -3.85 0.64
CA ALA A 165 0.65 -2.61 0.58
C ALA A 165 0.17 -1.72 -0.58
N VAL A 166 0.31 -0.41 -0.42
CA VAL A 166 -0.04 0.57 -1.45
C VAL A 166 1.08 1.58 -1.63
N GLN A 167 1.35 1.93 -2.88
CA GLN A 167 2.30 2.98 -3.25
C GLN A 167 1.55 4.16 -3.83
N VAL A 168 1.79 5.35 -3.27
CA VAL A 168 1.36 6.62 -3.85
C VAL A 168 2.55 7.20 -4.59
N PHE A 169 2.42 7.44 -5.90
CA PHE A 169 3.43 8.14 -6.66
C PHE A 169 3.32 9.64 -6.40
N TYR A 170 4.47 10.30 -6.18
CA TYR A 170 4.47 11.72 -5.82
C TYR A 170 3.73 12.58 -6.85
N GLY A 171 2.83 13.40 -6.34
CA GLY A 171 1.96 14.24 -7.14
C GLY A 171 0.61 13.61 -7.50
N ASP A 172 0.39 12.32 -7.26
CA ASP A 172 -0.95 11.71 -7.35
C ASP A 172 -1.90 12.35 -6.33
N GLU A 173 -1.39 12.64 -5.14
CA GLU A 173 -2.15 13.25 -4.05
C GLU A 173 -2.45 14.73 -4.27
N THR A 174 -1.69 15.40 -5.12
CA THR A 174 -1.82 16.86 -5.35
C THR A 174 -2.38 17.22 -6.72
N GLY A 175 -2.57 16.23 -7.61
CA GLY A 175 -2.99 16.49 -8.98
C GLY A 175 -1.89 17.09 -9.85
N ARG A 176 -0.61 16.77 -9.57
CA ARG A 176 0.55 17.29 -10.30
C ARG A 176 0.38 17.14 -11.81
N LYS A 177 0.53 18.24 -12.53
CA LYS A 177 0.51 18.25 -13.99
C LYS A 177 1.90 17.94 -14.54
N LEU A 178 1.96 17.23 -15.66
CA LEU A 178 3.20 17.02 -16.39
C LEU A 178 3.47 18.27 -17.26
N SER A 179 4.07 19.29 -16.68
CA SER A 179 4.16 20.61 -17.30
C SER A 179 5.56 21.04 -17.71
N ASP A 180 6.56 20.15 -17.61
CA ASP A 180 7.92 20.55 -18.00
C ASP A 180 8.03 20.61 -19.53
N ALA A 181 7.97 21.82 -20.09
CA ALA A 181 8.10 22.07 -21.51
C ALA A 181 9.44 21.63 -22.12
N ARG A 182 10.43 21.29 -21.28
CA ARG A 182 11.73 20.73 -21.71
C ARG A 182 11.63 19.29 -22.14
N PHE A 183 10.55 18.58 -21.74
CA PHE A 183 10.36 17.17 -22.05
C PHE A 183 9.09 16.97 -22.87
N ASN A 184 9.16 16.02 -23.80
CA ASN A 184 7.93 15.53 -24.41
C ASN A 184 7.05 14.92 -23.32
N VAL A 185 5.76 15.26 -23.24
CA VAL A 185 4.82 14.77 -22.23
C VAL A 185 4.74 13.23 -22.15
N ASP A 186 5.11 12.56 -23.22
CA ASP A 186 5.14 11.10 -23.30
C ASP A 186 6.51 10.49 -22.94
N SER A 187 7.47 11.31 -22.46
CA SER A 187 8.78 10.79 -22.07
C SER A 187 8.82 10.43 -20.59
N ASP A 188 9.56 9.38 -20.24
CA ASP A 188 9.80 8.97 -18.84
C ASP A 188 10.29 10.11 -17.96
N GLN A 189 11.00 11.08 -18.56
CA GLN A 189 11.52 12.24 -17.85
C GLN A 189 10.42 13.21 -17.43
N ALA A 190 9.32 13.33 -18.19
CA ALA A 190 8.17 14.14 -17.79
C ALA A 190 7.50 13.59 -16.52
N PHE A 191 7.45 12.27 -16.35
CA PHE A 191 6.94 11.63 -15.12
C PHE A 191 7.81 11.91 -13.90
N ARG A 192 9.10 12.22 -14.10
CA ARG A 192 10.10 12.50 -13.05
C ARG A 192 10.39 14.00 -12.87
N SER A 193 9.54 14.87 -13.42
CA SER A 193 9.66 16.33 -13.25
C SER A 193 9.49 16.75 -11.79
N ASP A 194 9.98 17.93 -11.45
CA ASP A 194 9.86 18.50 -10.12
C ASP A 194 8.39 18.63 -9.69
N MET A 195 8.17 18.63 -8.38
CA MET A 195 6.85 18.87 -7.80
C MET A 195 6.49 20.35 -7.92
N ASP A 196 5.31 20.65 -8.46
CA ASP A 196 4.77 22.00 -8.47
C ASP A 196 3.98 22.26 -7.18
N TRP A 197 4.63 22.86 -6.20
CA TRP A 197 4.03 23.23 -4.93
C TRP A 197 3.11 24.44 -4.99
N SER A 198 3.04 25.12 -6.11
CA SER A 198 2.17 26.29 -6.32
C SER A 198 0.82 25.96 -6.96
N ASP A 199 0.67 24.77 -7.55
CA ASP A 199 -0.57 24.31 -8.22
C ASP A 199 -1.03 22.98 -7.58
N ILE A 200 -1.61 23.06 -6.39
CA ILE A 200 -2.10 21.91 -5.62
C ILE A 200 -3.62 21.82 -5.70
N ASN A 201 -4.14 20.66 -6.07
CA ASN A 201 -5.56 20.35 -5.94
C ASN A 201 -5.87 20.01 -4.47
N GLU A 202 -6.30 21.00 -3.70
CA GLU A 202 -6.56 20.87 -2.27
C GLU A 202 -7.63 19.80 -1.94
N ASN A 203 -8.68 19.68 -2.76
CA ASN A 203 -9.73 18.68 -2.53
C ASN A 203 -9.18 17.26 -2.66
N GLN A 204 -8.34 17.03 -3.67
CA GLN A 204 -7.68 15.75 -3.90
C GLN A 204 -6.70 15.44 -2.78
N LEU A 205 -5.87 16.41 -2.38
CA LEU A 205 -4.91 16.25 -1.27
C LEU A 205 -5.62 15.90 0.04
N GLN A 206 -6.70 16.60 0.38
CA GLN A 206 -7.49 16.30 1.57
C GLN A 206 -8.09 14.89 1.56
N HIS A 207 -8.53 14.42 0.38
CA HIS A 207 -9.04 13.06 0.25
C HIS A 207 -7.95 11.99 0.51
N PHE A 208 -6.77 12.14 -0.12
CA PHE A 208 -5.63 11.25 0.14
C PHE A 208 -5.20 11.26 1.60
N GLN A 209 -5.09 12.45 2.21
CA GLN A 209 -4.75 12.58 3.62
C GLN A 209 -5.78 11.91 4.53
N ARG A 210 -7.09 12.12 4.25
CA ARG A 210 -8.17 11.55 5.04
C ARG A 210 -8.18 10.03 4.99
N LEU A 211 -8.11 9.45 3.79
CA LEU A 211 -8.06 7.99 3.63
C LEU A 211 -6.76 7.40 4.18
N GLY A 212 -5.63 8.05 3.95
CA GLY A 212 -4.34 7.63 4.51
C GLY A 212 -4.35 7.61 6.04
N GLN A 213 -4.93 8.63 6.67
CA GLN A 213 -5.09 8.69 8.12
C GLN A 213 -6.03 7.60 8.65
N ILE A 214 -7.15 7.34 7.97
CA ILE A 214 -8.08 6.27 8.33
C ILE A 214 -7.38 4.91 8.20
N ARG A 215 -6.69 4.65 7.07
CA ARG A 215 -5.94 3.41 6.87
C ARG A 215 -4.85 3.19 7.93
N LYS A 216 -4.12 4.24 8.30
CA LYS A 216 -3.09 4.19 9.36
C LYS A 216 -3.70 3.90 10.73
N THR A 217 -4.84 4.52 11.03
CA THR A 217 -5.53 4.35 12.33
C THR A 217 -6.18 2.97 12.46
N TYR A 218 -6.66 2.43 11.34
CA TYR A 218 -7.34 1.13 11.27
C TYR A 218 -6.61 0.19 10.30
N PRO A 219 -5.48 -0.42 10.73
CA PRO A 219 -4.68 -1.29 9.86
C PRO A 219 -5.46 -2.47 9.27
N VAL A 220 -6.55 -2.87 9.88
CA VAL A 220 -7.47 -3.92 9.38
C VAL A 220 -7.93 -3.66 7.94
N ILE A 221 -7.96 -2.40 7.49
CA ILE A 221 -8.27 -2.04 6.10
C ILE A 221 -7.26 -2.67 5.13
N GLY A 222 -5.98 -2.67 5.48
CA GLY A 222 -4.91 -3.22 4.64
C GLY A 222 -4.55 -4.67 4.95
N THR A 223 -4.79 -5.15 6.17
CA THR A 223 -4.28 -6.45 6.66
C THR A 223 -5.38 -7.45 6.99
N GLY A 224 -6.64 -7.03 7.01
CA GLY A 224 -7.76 -7.87 7.41
C GLY A 224 -8.21 -8.87 6.34
N LYS A 225 -8.90 -9.90 6.81
CA LYS A 225 -9.74 -10.76 5.95
C LYS A 225 -10.89 -9.93 5.40
N GLN A 226 -11.45 -10.35 4.30
CA GLN A 226 -12.65 -9.72 3.75
C GLN A 226 -13.82 -10.69 3.71
N HIS A 227 -15.00 -10.16 4.01
CA HIS A 227 -16.30 -10.74 3.72
C HIS A 227 -17.06 -9.78 2.80
N THR A 228 -17.35 -10.23 1.59
CA THR A 228 -18.13 -9.46 0.62
C THR A 228 -19.63 -9.59 0.95
N ILE A 229 -20.29 -8.46 1.24
CA ILE A 229 -21.71 -8.39 1.60
C ILE A 229 -22.58 -8.23 0.36
N ASP A 230 -22.20 -7.29 -0.50
CA ASP A 230 -22.81 -7.09 -1.83
C ASP A 230 -21.79 -6.48 -2.80
N VAL A 231 -22.19 -6.19 -4.03
CA VAL A 231 -21.32 -5.65 -5.09
C VAL A 231 -20.58 -4.36 -4.70
N HIS A 232 -21.12 -3.60 -3.75
CA HIS A 232 -20.57 -2.33 -3.30
C HIS A 232 -20.15 -2.32 -1.82
N THR A 233 -20.38 -3.41 -1.08
CA THR A 233 -20.17 -3.45 0.38
C THR A 233 -19.35 -4.65 0.78
N CYS A 234 -18.33 -4.43 1.62
CA CYS A 234 -17.57 -5.50 2.27
C CYS A 234 -17.26 -5.16 3.72
N ALA A 235 -17.08 -6.19 4.54
CA ALA A 235 -16.49 -6.09 5.86
C ALA A 235 -15.00 -6.49 5.80
N ARG A 236 -14.12 -5.69 6.40
CA ARG A 236 -12.72 -6.02 6.68
C ARG A 236 -12.56 -6.29 8.15
N TYR A 237 -11.99 -7.42 8.51
CA TYR A 237 -11.93 -7.86 9.90
C TYR A 237 -10.68 -8.67 10.21
N ASN A 238 -10.29 -8.62 11.46
CA ASN A 238 -9.35 -9.52 12.12
C ASN A 238 -9.84 -9.78 13.56
N ASP A 239 -9.03 -10.44 14.39
CA ASP A 239 -9.41 -10.77 15.76
C ASP A 239 -9.62 -9.53 16.66
N ASN A 240 -9.09 -8.38 16.28
CA ASN A 240 -9.09 -7.17 17.11
C ASN A 240 -10.00 -6.07 16.59
N ASP A 241 -10.29 -6.05 15.29
CA ASP A 241 -10.98 -4.92 14.67
C ASP A 241 -11.83 -5.32 13.46
N THR A 242 -12.87 -4.51 13.19
CA THR A 242 -13.76 -4.69 12.06
C THR A 242 -14.20 -3.33 11.54
N VAL A 243 -14.18 -3.17 10.21
CA VAL A 243 -14.77 -2.03 9.50
C VAL A 243 -15.65 -2.54 8.36
N VAL A 244 -16.76 -1.86 8.07
CA VAL A 244 -17.55 -2.08 6.86
C VAL A 244 -17.28 -0.94 5.90
N ILE A 245 -16.94 -1.28 4.66
CA ILE A 245 -16.65 -0.33 3.58
C ILE A 245 -17.77 -0.44 2.56
N ARG A 246 -18.42 0.67 2.25
CA ARG A 246 -19.42 0.81 1.18
C ARG A 246 -18.91 1.84 0.17
N VAL A 247 -18.77 1.44 -1.09
CA VAL A 247 -18.58 2.36 -2.21
C VAL A 247 -19.93 2.73 -2.84
N LEU A 248 -20.02 3.86 -3.50
CA LEU A 248 -21.22 4.39 -4.14
C LEU A 248 -22.45 4.40 -3.19
N PRO A 249 -22.33 4.87 -1.94
CA PRO A 249 -23.47 4.96 -1.05
C PRO A 249 -24.43 6.05 -1.51
N ILE A 250 -25.73 5.81 -1.29
CA ILE A 250 -26.79 6.79 -1.62
C ILE A 250 -27.34 7.38 -0.32
N ALA A 251 -27.32 8.69 -0.20
CA ALA A 251 -27.83 9.41 0.96
C ALA A 251 -29.26 9.01 1.30
N GLY A 252 -29.54 8.71 2.58
CA GLY A 252 -30.84 8.28 3.06
C GLY A 252 -31.21 6.82 2.71
N GLN A 253 -30.40 6.10 1.93
CA GLN A 253 -30.63 4.68 1.69
C GLN A 253 -29.92 3.82 2.75
N ALA A 254 -30.53 2.67 3.04
CA ALA A 254 -29.99 1.73 4.01
C ALA A 254 -28.79 0.95 3.44
N ILE A 255 -27.70 0.90 4.21
CA ILE A 255 -26.53 0.06 3.96
C ILE A 255 -26.69 -1.22 4.78
N CYS A 256 -26.66 -2.38 4.14
CA CYS A 256 -26.65 -3.69 4.79
C CYS A 256 -25.28 -3.94 5.45
N LEU A 257 -25.29 -4.39 6.69
CA LEU A 257 -24.08 -4.73 7.45
C LEU A 257 -23.90 -6.25 7.62
N ASP A 258 -24.83 -7.05 7.12
CA ASP A 258 -24.83 -8.51 7.20
C ASP A 258 -24.47 -9.06 8.62
N ASN A 259 -25.12 -8.50 9.63
CA ASN A 259 -24.90 -8.82 11.05
C ASN A 259 -23.45 -8.60 11.55
N THR A 260 -22.64 -7.83 10.83
CA THR A 260 -21.26 -7.48 11.25
C THR A 260 -21.24 -6.77 12.60
N PHE A 261 -22.27 -5.95 12.87
CA PHE A 261 -22.43 -5.25 14.16
C PHE A 261 -23.79 -5.59 14.76
N ALA A 262 -23.83 -5.67 16.12
CA ALA A 262 -25.05 -6.04 16.86
C ALA A 262 -26.17 -5.03 16.68
N GLU A 263 -27.42 -5.51 16.78
CA GLU A 263 -28.62 -4.66 16.78
C GLU A 263 -28.56 -3.61 17.89
N GLY A 264 -28.90 -2.37 17.57
CA GLY A 264 -28.84 -1.22 18.47
C GLY A 264 -27.45 -0.66 18.74
N ALA A 265 -26.39 -1.27 18.24
CA ALA A 265 -25.03 -0.77 18.40
C ALA A 265 -24.87 0.60 17.73
N GLU A 266 -24.17 1.52 18.40
CA GLU A 266 -23.81 2.82 17.80
C GLU A 266 -22.59 2.64 16.90
N VAL A 267 -22.68 3.16 15.67
CA VAL A 267 -21.62 3.16 14.68
C VAL A 267 -21.29 4.57 14.23
N VAL A 268 -20.05 4.76 13.78
CA VAL A 268 -19.55 6.00 13.19
C VAL A 268 -19.12 5.75 11.76
N GLU A 269 -19.51 6.62 10.86
CA GLU A 269 -18.96 6.72 9.51
C GLU A 269 -17.67 7.56 9.60
N LEU A 270 -16.53 6.92 9.37
CA LEU A 270 -15.21 7.47 9.69
C LEU A 270 -14.80 8.64 8.80
N TYR A 271 -15.31 8.69 7.57
CA TYR A 271 -14.93 9.74 6.62
C TYR A 271 -15.60 11.09 6.94
N THR A 272 -16.88 11.10 7.33
CA THR A 272 -17.64 12.32 7.65
C THR A 272 -17.78 12.56 9.16
N GLY A 273 -17.59 11.51 9.97
CA GLY A 273 -17.79 11.56 11.42
C GLY A 273 -19.23 11.40 11.89
N GLN A 274 -20.17 11.13 10.98
CA GLN A 274 -21.57 10.92 11.33
C GLN A 274 -21.76 9.66 12.15
N LYS A 275 -22.72 9.69 13.08
CA LYS A 275 -23.09 8.55 13.92
C LYS A 275 -24.54 8.15 13.71
N THR A 276 -24.79 6.85 13.82
CA THR A 276 -26.14 6.27 13.79
C THR A 276 -26.17 4.98 14.59
N LYS A 277 -27.34 4.35 14.68
CA LYS A 277 -27.50 3.01 15.30
C LYS A 277 -27.85 1.98 14.26
N VAL A 278 -27.44 0.75 14.51
CA VAL A 278 -27.82 -0.40 13.70
C VAL A 278 -29.29 -0.74 13.97
N HIS A 279 -30.08 -0.86 12.89
CA HIS A 279 -31.49 -1.27 12.90
C HIS A 279 -31.76 -2.34 11.84
N ASN A 280 -32.23 -3.49 12.25
CA ASN A 280 -32.49 -4.64 11.38
C ASN A 280 -31.26 -5.01 10.54
N GLY A 281 -30.06 -4.99 11.15
CA GLY A 281 -28.79 -5.28 10.50
C GLY A 281 -28.36 -4.24 9.46
N LYS A 282 -28.90 -3.03 9.47
CA LYS A 282 -28.66 -1.94 8.52
C LYS A 282 -28.39 -0.62 9.22
N VAL A 283 -27.80 0.32 8.48
CA VAL A 283 -27.60 1.72 8.90
C VAL A 283 -28.03 2.67 7.80
N VAL A 284 -28.39 3.89 8.20
CA VAL A 284 -28.74 4.98 7.27
C VAL A 284 -27.99 6.22 7.70
N PHE A 285 -27.38 6.92 6.73
CA PHE A 285 -26.73 8.21 6.93
C PHE A 285 -27.35 9.26 6.01
N PRO A 286 -27.46 10.52 6.46
CA PRO A 286 -28.13 11.59 5.71
C PRO A 286 -27.30 12.10 4.52
N TYR A 287 -25.97 11.93 4.53
CA TYR A 287 -25.11 12.32 3.41
C TYR A 287 -23.80 11.51 3.43
N PHE A 288 -23.09 11.49 2.30
CA PHE A 288 -21.76 10.92 2.14
C PHE A 288 -20.88 11.91 1.38
N ALA A 289 -19.56 11.71 1.48
CA ALA A 289 -18.57 12.47 0.71
C ALA A 289 -17.73 11.49 -0.12
N ASN A 290 -17.32 11.92 -1.32
CA ASN A 290 -16.39 11.19 -2.19
C ASN A 290 -16.78 9.72 -2.44
N ASN A 291 -18.06 9.47 -2.68
CA ASN A 291 -18.62 8.15 -3.05
C ASN A 291 -18.26 7.01 -2.10
N ILE A 292 -18.07 7.28 -0.81
CA ILE A 292 -17.63 6.28 0.16
C ILE A 292 -18.31 6.41 1.52
N ALA A 293 -18.46 5.26 2.21
CA ALA A 293 -18.71 5.17 3.64
C ALA A 293 -17.78 4.12 4.26
N ILE A 294 -17.13 4.46 5.37
CA ILE A 294 -16.30 3.55 6.15
C ILE A 294 -16.89 3.51 7.57
N ILE A 295 -17.53 2.41 7.90
CA ILE A 295 -18.39 2.29 9.08
C ILE A 295 -17.68 1.42 10.15
N LYS A 296 -17.68 1.90 11.38
CA LYS A 296 -17.06 1.24 12.52
C LYS A 296 -17.91 1.38 13.78
N LEU A 297 -17.79 0.41 14.70
CA LEU A 297 -18.36 0.55 16.05
C LEU A 297 -17.76 1.78 16.77
N VAL A 298 -18.63 2.54 17.42
CA VAL A 298 -18.17 3.53 18.39
C VAL A 298 -17.68 2.77 19.62
N CYS A 299 -16.34 2.79 19.84
CA CYS A 299 -15.79 2.24 21.07
C CYS A 299 -16.27 3.13 22.24
N SER A 300 -17.10 2.59 23.12
CA SER A 300 -17.27 3.16 24.44
C SER A 300 -15.90 3.10 25.12
N ARG A 301 -15.30 4.28 25.38
CA ARG A 301 -14.13 4.31 26.29
C ARG A 301 -14.62 3.77 27.63
N LEU A 302 -14.18 2.56 27.97
CA LEU A 302 -14.25 2.04 29.35
C LEU A 302 -13.33 2.88 30.25
#